data_2155a79b095320116262a8820f48abd3
#
_entry.id   2155a79b095320116262a8820f48abd3
#
_cell.length_a   1.000
_cell.length_b   1.000
_cell.length_c   1.000
_cell.angle_alpha   90.00
_cell.angle_beta   90.00
_cell.angle_gamma   90.00
#
_symmetry.space_group_name_H-M   'P 1'
#
loop_
_entity.id
_entity.type
_entity.pdbx_description
1 polymer ?
#
loop_
_entity_poly.entity_id
_entity_poly.type
_entity_poly.pdbx_seq_one_letter_code
_entity_poly.pdbx_strand_id
1 'polypeptide(L)'
;MIKAAEQLIDTLYSSGTDTIFSLSGNQIMSAYDAVIDRPVSIIHTRHEAGAVYMADGYARTSDKVGVALVTAGPGFTNALGPLFPLRQSHSPILLLSGDSPISKDGQGPFQELDQSAVASGLVKQSWRCANAERLADDIAGAIALAKSGRPGPVHLALPEDILKASVSPVTHTDESFLPEAMPLSSADLHSILSILDGADAPLILTSSSLQSIRNGDLTERLMRSLRMPVITMQSPRGLNDPGLGQLKKILKAADRILLLDKDIDYTLGSGDESIMPAERIALIAAEADTIAQASRLISGRLSWGCMADPVSAVHTLIDQNGGIKGPQRWFETVKKLLNERPKPPKSGTSPIAWDFLNSILPLTTGENPPLLVVDGGEFGQWTQSVLPGENMIINGLSGAIGGAIPQAIGAAMANPSRPVIAFMGDGTAGFSFMEIETARRLDLPITFIIGNDQRWGAEVEIQIRNYGADRARGCWLDDKTSYDKMAQALGAKGVVARTGDEAAAALSKSLRSGHTTVINCLMNGMPAPTLG
;
A
#
# COMPACT_ATOMS: atom_id res chain seq x y z
N MET A 1 -18.32 -34.29 11.02
CA MET A 1 -17.21 -34.21 10.05
C MET A 1 -17.66 -33.29 8.93
N ILE A 2 -16.82 -32.34 8.56
CA ILE A 2 -16.99 -31.44 7.42
C ILE A 2 -15.77 -31.57 6.49
N LYS A 3 -15.81 -31.00 5.28
CA LYS A 3 -14.62 -30.94 4.43
C LYS A 3 -13.65 -29.90 4.97
N ALA A 4 -12.35 -30.14 4.84
CA ALA A 4 -11.33 -29.17 5.25
C ALA A 4 -11.45 -27.85 4.46
N ALA A 5 -11.89 -27.89 3.20
CA ALA A 5 -12.22 -26.68 2.44
C ALA A 5 -13.38 -25.87 3.07
N GLU A 6 -14.38 -26.53 3.65
CA GLU A 6 -15.45 -25.88 4.40
C GLU A 6 -14.90 -25.24 5.68
N GLN A 7 -14.04 -25.98 6.40
CA GLN A 7 -13.34 -25.46 7.59
C GLN A 7 -12.47 -24.24 7.26
N LEU A 8 -11.77 -24.24 6.11
CA LEU A 8 -11.02 -23.07 5.62
C LEU A 8 -11.91 -21.83 5.55
N ILE A 9 -13.06 -21.94 4.86
CA ILE A 9 -13.98 -20.81 4.67
C ILE A 9 -14.60 -20.37 6.00
N ASP A 10 -15.01 -21.32 6.87
CA ASP A 10 -15.56 -21.01 8.18
C ASP A 10 -14.53 -20.28 9.08
N THR A 11 -13.25 -20.69 9.02
CA THR A 11 -12.18 -20.04 9.80
C THR A 11 -11.88 -18.63 9.26
N LEU A 12 -11.83 -18.45 7.93
CA LEU A 12 -11.69 -17.13 7.32
C LEU A 12 -12.85 -16.21 7.70
N TYR A 13 -14.08 -16.70 7.64
CA TYR A 13 -15.25 -15.91 8.05
C TYR A 13 -15.19 -15.51 9.53
N SER A 14 -14.82 -16.44 10.42
CA SER A 14 -14.66 -16.16 11.86
C SER A 14 -13.59 -15.09 12.14
N SER A 15 -12.59 -14.93 11.27
CA SER A 15 -11.58 -13.85 11.36
C SER A 15 -12.09 -12.48 10.91
N GLY A 16 -13.32 -12.38 10.40
CA GLY A 16 -13.91 -11.19 9.80
C GLY A 16 -13.69 -11.08 8.28
N THR A 17 -13.11 -12.10 7.63
CA THR A 17 -12.95 -12.14 6.16
C THR A 17 -14.29 -12.48 5.51
N ASP A 18 -14.84 -11.55 4.72
CA ASP A 18 -16.07 -11.71 3.94
C ASP A 18 -15.81 -11.74 2.43
N THR A 19 -14.57 -11.46 2.02
CA THR A 19 -14.19 -11.32 0.62
C THR A 19 -12.84 -11.98 0.37
N ILE A 20 -12.78 -12.84 -0.66
CA ILE A 20 -11.57 -13.50 -1.14
C ILE A 20 -11.37 -13.10 -2.61
N PHE A 21 -10.21 -12.52 -2.95
CA PHE A 21 -9.83 -12.21 -4.33
C PHE A 21 -9.13 -13.41 -4.94
N SER A 22 -9.57 -13.86 -6.12
CA SER A 22 -9.11 -15.17 -6.63
C SER A 22 -9.07 -15.23 -8.15
N LEU A 23 -8.17 -16.04 -8.66
CA LEU A 23 -8.25 -16.61 -10.00
C LEU A 23 -8.38 -18.13 -9.88
N SER A 24 -9.43 -18.67 -10.50
CA SER A 24 -9.78 -20.09 -10.39
C SER A 24 -8.72 -21.03 -10.98
N GLY A 25 -8.62 -22.24 -10.41
CA GLY A 25 -7.76 -23.29 -10.92
C GLY A 25 -8.05 -24.62 -10.22
N ASN A 26 -7.54 -25.71 -10.76
CA ASN A 26 -7.94 -27.06 -10.38
C ASN A 26 -7.79 -27.35 -8.87
N GLN A 27 -6.65 -27.00 -8.27
CA GLN A 27 -6.32 -27.42 -6.90
C GLN A 27 -7.15 -26.70 -5.83
N ILE A 28 -7.83 -25.59 -6.19
CA ILE A 28 -8.64 -24.79 -5.24
C ILE A 28 -10.16 -24.89 -5.45
N MET A 29 -10.63 -25.78 -6.34
CA MET A 29 -12.06 -25.90 -6.63
C MET A 29 -12.88 -26.31 -5.40
N SER A 30 -12.30 -27.08 -4.46
CA SER A 30 -12.96 -27.40 -3.20
C SER A 30 -13.28 -26.16 -2.35
N ALA A 31 -12.42 -25.13 -2.39
CA ALA A 31 -12.69 -23.87 -1.71
C ALA A 31 -13.79 -23.06 -2.41
N TYR A 32 -13.85 -23.11 -3.75
CA TYR A 32 -14.93 -22.49 -4.53
C TYR A 32 -16.29 -23.13 -4.24
N ASP A 33 -16.33 -24.45 -4.09
CA ASP A 33 -17.55 -25.18 -3.69
C ASP A 33 -17.97 -24.80 -2.26
N ALA A 34 -17.00 -24.71 -1.35
CA ALA A 34 -17.25 -24.44 0.07
C ALA A 34 -17.86 -23.06 0.36
N VAL A 35 -17.70 -22.06 -0.50
CA VAL A 35 -18.27 -20.70 -0.28
C VAL A 35 -19.76 -20.61 -0.65
N ILE A 36 -20.34 -21.59 -1.38
CA ILE A 36 -21.70 -21.50 -1.93
C ILE A 36 -22.73 -21.24 -0.83
N ASP A 37 -22.60 -21.92 0.31
CA ASP A 37 -23.55 -21.82 1.43
C ASP A 37 -23.01 -20.97 2.59
N ARG A 38 -22.06 -20.09 2.34
CA ARG A 38 -21.37 -19.29 3.37
C ARG A 38 -21.38 -17.80 3.02
N PRO A 39 -21.38 -16.91 4.03
CA PRO A 39 -21.40 -15.45 3.82
C PRO A 39 -20.01 -14.90 3.45
N VAL A 40 -19.31 -15.57 2.55
CA VAL A 40 -18.01 -15.17 2.00
C VAL A 40 -18.13 -15.11 0.49
N SER A 41 -17.63 -14.04 -0.12
CA SER A 41 -17.67 -13.83 -1.57
C SER A 41 -16.31 -14.09 -2.19
N ILE A 42 -16.27 -14.86 -3.28
CA ILE A 42 -15.08 -14.93 -4.14
C ILE A 42 -15.21 -13.91 -5.27
N ILE A 43 -14.24 -12.99 -5.33
CA ILE A 43 -14.13 -12.01 -6.40
C ILE A 43 -13.12 -12.52 -7.43
N HIS A 44 -13.64 -12.93 -8.57
CA HIS A 44 -12.84 -13.46 -9.65
C HIS A 44 -12.13 -12.36 -10.42
N THR A 45 -10.80 -12.46 -10.56
CA THR A 45 -9.92 -11.50 -11.23
C THR A 45 -9.53 -11.97 -12.63
N ARG A 46 -8.82 -11.15 -13.40
CA ARG A 46 -8.32 -11.47 -14.74
C ARG A 46 -6.87 -11.96 -14.72
N HIS A 47 -6.18 -11.75 -13.59
CA HIS A 47 -4.79 -12.17 -13.37
C HIS A 47 -4.54 -12.36 -11.88
N GLU A 48 -3.68 -13.30 -11.48
CA GLU A 48 -3.38 -13.59 -10.08
C GLU A 48 -2.72 -12.43 -9.35
N ALA A 49 -1.84 -11.68 -10.02
CA ALA A 49 -1.30 -10.44 -9.46
C ALA A 49 -2.41 -9.42 -9.15
N GLY A 50 -3.47 -9.37 -9.96
CA GLY A 50 -4.67 -8.58 -9.71
C GLY A 50 -5.36 -8.96 -8.41
N ALA A 51 -5.48 -10.26 -8.12
CA ALA A 51 -6.06 -10.75 -6.87
C ALA A 51 -5.27 -10.26 -5.64
N VAL A 52 -3.94 -10.33 -5.70
CA VAL A 52 -3.08 -9.89 -4.59
C VAL A 52 -3.12 -8.36 -4.41
N TYR A 53 -3.11 -7.58 -5.48
CA TYR A 53 -3.27 -6.13 -5.39
C TYR A 53 -4.68 -5.69 -4.97
N MET A 54 -5.75 -6.41 -5.33
CA MET A 54 -7.09 -6.15 -4.81
C MET A 54 -7.14 -6.40 -3.30
N ALA A 55 -6.54 -7.52 -2.84
CA ALA A 55 -6.40 -7.80 -1.42
C ALA A 55 -5.63 -6.69 -0.68
N ASP A 56 -4.59 -6.11 -1.30
CA ASP A 56 -3.87 -4.96 -0.75
C ASP A 56 -4.74 -3.71 -0.61
N GLY A 57 -5.43 -3.31 -1.68
CA GLY A 57 -6.35 -2.17 -1.64
C GLY A 57 -7.43 -2.32 -0.57
N TYR A 58 -7.97 -3.53 -0.44
CA TYR A 58 -8.95 -3.89 0.59
C TYR A 58 -8.35 -3.77 2.00
N ALA A 59 -7.20 -4.40 2.26
CA ALA A 59 -6.56 -4.38 3.58
C ALA A 59 -6.10 -2.99 4.01
N ARG A 60 -5.60 -2.18 3.08
CA ARG A 60 -5.11 -0.82 3.38
C ARG A 60 -6.22 0.18 3.70
N THR A 61 -7.46 -0.14 3.38
CA THR A 61 -8.62 0.73 3.58
C THR A 61 -9.68 0.13 4.51
N SER A 62 -9.35 -0.97 5.17
CA SER A 62 -10.17 -1.63 6.18
C SER A 62 -9.31 -2.13 7.34
N ASP A 63 -9.94 -2.60 8.42
CA ASP A 63 -9.26 -3.21 9.57
C ASP A 63 -8.98 -4.72 9.35
N LYS A 64 -9.21 -5.23 8.12
CA LYS A 64 -9.17 -6.65 7.81
C LYS A 64 -7.87 -7.05 7.12
N VAL A 65 -7.51 -8.33 7.23
CA VAL A 65 -6.48 -8.94 6.38
C VAL A 65 -7.06 -9.13 4.98
N GLY A 66 -6.31 -8.73 3.96
CA GLY A 66 -6.67 -9.00 2.58
C GLY A 66 -6.34 -10.44 2.22
N VAL A 67 -7.30 -11.18 1.66
CA VAL A 67 -7.11 -12.58 1.31
C VAL A 67 -7.11 -12.76 -0.20
N ALA A 68 -6.03 -13.34 -0.72
CA ALA A 68 -5.92 -13.77 -2.11
C ALA A 68 -5.81 -15.30 -2.18
N LEU A 69 -6.56 -15.94 -3.09
CA LEU A 69 -6.54 -17.37 -3.32
C LEU A 69 -6.24 -17.69 -4.78
N VAL A 70 -5.14 -18.40 -5.03
CA VAL A 70 -4.70 -18.75 -6.39
C VAL A 70 -4.40 -20.23 -6.51
N THR A 71 -4.32 -20.74 -7.73
CA THR A 71 -3.99 -22.16 -7.95
C THR A 71 -2.48 -22.40 -7.84
N ALA A 72 -2.08 -23.66 -7.93
CA ALA A 72 -0.68 -24.11 -7.83
C ALA A 72 0.18 -23.66 -9.03
N GLY A 73 1.49 -23.79 -8.86
CA GLY A 73 2.49 -23.63 -9.94
C GLY A 73 2.41 -22.27 -10.62
N PRO A 74 2.00 -22.18 -11.90
CA PRO A 74 1.95 -20.90 -12.62
C PRO A 74 1.00 -19.88 -11.98
N GLY A 75 -0.13 -20.28 -11.38
CA GLY A 75 -1.01 -19.36 -10.68
C GLY A 75 -0.35 -18.75 -9.45
N PHE A 76 0.33 -19.57 -8.67
CA PHE A 76 1.13 -19.08 -7.54
C PHE A 76 2.27 -18.16 -8.01
N THR A 77 3.05 -18.54 -9.03
CA THR A 77 4.18 -17.72 -9.48
C THR A 77 3.76 -16.37 -10.06
N ASN A 78 2.59 -16.28 -10.72
CA ASN A 78 2.00 -15.03 -11.17
C ASN A 78 1.59 -14.10 -10.00
N ALA A 79 1.30 -14.65 -8.82
CA ALA A 79 0.92 -13.89 -7.63
C ALA A 79 2.12 -13.32 -6.84
N LEU A 80 3.35 -13.71 -7.15
CA LEU A 80 4.54 -13.36 -6.36
C LEU A 80 4.98 -11.90 -6.51
N GLY A 81 4.89 -11.34 -7.72
CA GLY A 81 5.36 -9.98 -7.99
C GLY A 81 4.82 -8.92 -7.01
N PRO A 82 3.52 -8.90 -6.72
CA PRO A 82 2.94 -7.98 -5.74
C PRO A 82 3.43 -8.15 -4.31
N LEU A 83 3.87 -9.33 -3.87
CA LEU A 83 4.24 -9.57 -2.47
C LEU A 83 5.39 -8.67 -2.00
N PHE A 84 6.34 -8.38 -2.89
CA PHE A 84 7.46 -7.49 -2.55
C PHE A 84 6.99 -6.06 -2.21
N PRO A 85 6.24 -5.34 -3.07
CA PRO A 85 5.72 -4.02 -2.72
C PRO A 85 4.77 -4.04 -1.52
N LEU A 86 3.98 -5.10 -1.33
CA LEU A 86 3.08 -5.22 -0.20
C LEU A 86 3.83 -5.36 1.13
N ARG A 87 4.93 -6.11 1.15
CA ARG A 87 5.82 -6.20 2.31
C ARG A 87 6.41 -4.84 2.66
N GLN A 88 6.87 -4.08 1.66
CA GLN A 88 7.42 -2.72 1.84
C GLN A 88 6.36 -1.68 2.25
N SER A 89 5.09 -1.95 1.96
CA SER A 89 3.96 -1.10 2.34
C SER A 89 3.33 -1.51 3.67
N HIS A 90 3.87 -2.52 4.35
CA HIS A 90 3.35 -3.08 5.59
C HIS A 90 1.87 -3.49 5.46
N SER A 91 1.53 -4.21 4.40
CA SER A 91 0.15 -4.60 4.11
C SER A 91 -0.16 -6.00 4.63
N PRO A 92 -1.14 -6.17 5.52
CA PRO A 92 -1.48 -7.47 6.09
C PRO A 92 -2.25 -8.31 5.06
N ILE A 93 -1.55 -9.20 4.37
CA ILE A 93 -2.09 -10.05 3.30
C ILE A 93 -1.91 -11.52 3.65
N LEU A 94 -2.94 -12.32 3.39
CA LEU A 94 -2.85 -13.77 3.36
C LEU A 94 -2.96 -14.25 1.91
N LEU A 95 -1.86 -14.71 1.35
CA LEU A 95 -1.84 -15.41 0.07
C LEU A 95 -2.03 -16.91 0.33
N LEU A 96 -3.15 -17.45 -0.13
CA LEU A 96 -3.45 -18.88 -0.17
C LEU A 96 -3.18 -19.39 -1.57
N SER A 97 -2.37 -20.42 -1.71
CA SER A 97 -2.16 -21.10 -2.99
C SER A 97 -2.58 -22.55 -2.92
N GLY A 98 -3.31 -23.03 -3.91
CA GLY A 98 -3.46 -24.47 -4.11
C GLY A 98 -2.09 -25.13 -4.27
N ASP A 99 -1.99 -26.42 -3.95
CA ASP A 99 -0.75 -27.17 -4.12
C ASP A 99 -1.03 -28.60 -4.57
N SER A 100 0.00 -29.28 -5.07
CA SER A 100 -0.08 -30.70 -5.43
C SER A 100 -0.41 -31.57 -4.20
N PRO A 101 -1.07 -32.73 -4.38
CA PRO A 101 -1.38 -33.61 -3.27
C PRO A 101 -0.12 -34.10 -2.54
N ILE A 102 -0.11 -34.05 -1.22
CA ILE A 102 1.00 -34.56 -0.37
C ILE A 102 1.24 -36.06 -0.66
N SER A 103 0.18 -36.81 -0.88
CA SER A 103 0.24 -38.24 -1.19
C SER A 103 1.02 -38.58 -2.48
N LYS A 104 1.35 -37.58 -3.30
CA LYS A 104 2.08 -37.73 -4.56
C LYS A 104 3.42 -36.98 -4.61
N ASP A 105 3.90 -36.50 -3.46
CA ASP A 105 5.17 -35.78 -3.38
C ASP A 105 6.33 -36.61 -3.96
N GLY A 106 7.17 -35.95 -4.78
CA GLY A 106 8.31 -36.59 -5.46
C GLY A 106 7.96 -37.52 -6.60
N GLN A 107 6.67 -37.60 -7.00
CA GLN A 107 6.24 -38.41 -8.13
C GLN A 107 5.97 -37.57 -9.40
N GLY A 108 6.27 -36.25 -9.38
CA GLY A 108 6.04 -35.33 -10.48
C GLY A 108 4.55 -35.06 -10.75
N PRO A 109 3.71 -34.84 -9.72
CA PRO A 109 2.31 -34.49 -9.93
C PRO A 109 2.17 -33.14 -10.66
N PHE A 110 1.01 -32.95 -11.27
CA PHE A 110 0.73 -31.71 -12.01
C PHE A 110 0.94 -30.46 -11.16
N GLN A 111 1.76 -29.53 -11.64
CA GLN A 111 2.11 -28.25 -11.00
C GLN A 111 2.86 -28.38 -9.66
N GLU A 112 3.58 -29.48 -9.44
CA GLU A 112 4.44 -29.63 -8.26
C GLU A 112 5.54 -28.53 -8.25
N LEU A 113 5.62 -27.82 -7.15
CA LEU A 113 6.59 -26.78 -6.89
C LEU A 113 6.75 -26.60 -5.40
N ASP A 114 7.96 -26.45 -4.88
CA ASP A 114 8.17 -26.00 -3.51
C ASP A 114 7.81 -24.50 -3.38
N GLN A 115 6.51 -24.23 -3.32
CA GLN A 115 5.97 -22.88 -3.26
C GLN A 115 6.40 -22.16 -1.97
N SER A 116 6.58 -22.90 -0.88
CA SER A 116 7.00 -22.33 0.40
C SER A 116 8.42 -21.78 0.34
N ALA A 117 9.34 -22.53 -0.26
CA ALA A 117 10.72 -22.05 -0.45
C ALA A 117 10.76 -20.83 -1.39
N VAL A 118 9.97 -20.87 -2.49
CA VAL A 118 9.94 -19.76 -3.46
C VAL A 118 9.41 -18.47 -2.85
N ALA A 119 8.35 -18.51 -2.02
CA ALA A 119 7.77 -17.32 -1.40
C ALA A 119 8.58 -16.77 -0.22
N SER A 120 9.43 -17.56 0.42
CA SER A 120 10.04 -17.28 1.74
C SER A 120 10.75 -15.93 1.83
N GLY A 121 11.40 -15.49 0.76
CA GLY A 121 12.08 -14.18 0.69
C GLY A 121 11.16 -12.96 0.52
N LEU A 122 9.89 -13.19 0.15
CA LEU A 122 8.95 -12.13 -0.20
C LEU A 122 7.91 -11.85 0.90
N VAL A 123 7.72 -12.80 1.81
CA VAL A 123 6.66 -12.78 2.84
C VAL A 123 7.25 -12.82 4.25
N LYS A 124 6.44 -12.58 5.27
CA LYS A 124 6.86 -12.73 6.68
C LYS A 124 7.17 -14.20 7.00
N GLN A 125 6.31 -15.09 6.55
CA GLN A 125 6.50 -16.54 6.63
C GLN A 125 5.73 -17.22 5.50
N SER A 126 6.26 -18.37 5.08
CA SER A 126 5.67 -19.23 4.07
C SER A 126 5.76 -20.67 4.51
N TRP A 127 4.65 -21.41 4.46
CA TRP A 127 4.63 -22.83 4.76
C TRP A 127 3.54 -23.56 3.98
N ARG A 128 3.61 -24.88 3.99
CA ARG A 128 2.64 -25.79 3.40
C ARG A 128 1.82 -26.44 4.51
N CYS A 129 0.51 -26.43 4.40
CA CYS A 129 -0.36 -27.17 5.33
C CYS A 129 -0.05 -28.68 5.23
N ALA A 130 0.42 -29.25 6.31
CA ALA A 130 0.86 -30.64 6.34
C ALA A 130 -0.23 -31.64 6.79
N ASN A 131 -1.30 -31.14 7.43
CA ASN A 131 -2.35 -31.97 8.03
C ASN A 131 -3.70 -31.22 8.00
N ALA A 132 -4.72 -31.90 7.50
CA ALA A 132 -6.07 -31.33 7.38
C ALA A 132 -6.67 -30.88 8.74
N GLU A 133 -6.43 -31.61 9.83
CA GLU A 133 -6.92 -31.23 11.16
C GLU A 133 -6.26 -29.95 11.72
N ARG A 134 -5.12 -29.54 11.18
CA ARG A 134 -4.43 -28.30 11.56
C ARG A 134 -4.73 -27.12 10.67
N LEU A 135 -5.49 -27.31 9.60
CA LEU A 135 -5.75 -26.25 8.62
C LEU A 135 -6.36 -25.00 9.27
N ALA A 136 -7.29 -25.17 10.20
CA ALA A 136 -7.93 -24.07 10.92
C ALA A 136 -6.89 -23.27 11.76
N ASP A 137 -6.01 -23.96 12.48
CA ASP A 137 -4.93 -23.34 13.26
C ASP A 137 -3.91 -22.62 12.36
N ASP A 138 -3.55 -23.24 11.23
CA ASP A 138 -2.63 -22.64 10.25
C ASP A 138 -3.22 -21.33 9.68
N ILE A 139 -4.53 -21.29 9.38
CA ILE A 139 -5.20 -20.07 8.91
C ILE A 139 -5.25 -19.00 10.00
N ALA A 140 -5.65 -19.36 11.23
CA ALA A 140 -5.72 -18.42 12.34
C ALA A 140 -4.34 -17.82 12.64
N GLY A 141 -3.30 -18.67 12.71
CA GLY A 141 -1.94 -18.25 12.91
C GLY A 141 -1.41 -17.37 11.77
N ALA A 142 -1.75 -17.68 10.50
CA ALA A 142 -1.37 -16.86 9.35
C ALA A 142 -1.97 -15.45 9.41
N ILE A 143 -3.25 -15.34 9.79
CA ILE A 143 -3.94 -14.06 9.95
C ILE A 143 -3.31 -13.24 11.10
N ALA A 144 -3.10 -13.85 12.27
CA ALA A 144 -2.44 -13.20 13.40
C ALA A 144 -1.03 -12.73 13.01
N LEU A 145 -0.26 -13.57 12.31
CA LEU A 145 1.08 -13.25 11.84
C LEU A 145 1.09 -12.11 10.82
N ALA A 146 0.13 -12.07 9.88
CA ALA A 146 0.02 -10.98 8.91
C ALA A 146 -0.18 -9.62 9.57
N LYS A 147 -0.88 -9.57 10.69
CA LYS A 147 -1.11 -8.36 11.52
C LYS A 147 0.02 -8.05 12.49
N SER A 148 0.84 -9.05 12.89
CA SER A 148 1.80 -8.92 13.99
C SER A 148 2.91 -7.93 13.69
N GLY A 149 3.36 -7.21 14.69
CA GLY A 149 4.51 -6.32 14.62
C GLY A 149 4.40 -5.35 13.45
N ARG A 150 5.34 -5.45 12.49
CA ARG A 150 5.21 -4.79 11.19
C ARG A 150 4.29 -5.63 10.29
N PRO A 151 3.06 -5.17 10.01
CA PRO A 151 2.13 -5.94 9.17
C PRO A 151 2.75 -6.29 7.82
N GLY A 152 2.39 -7.42 7.26
CA GLY A 152 2.97 -7.84 5.99
C GLY A 152 2.35 -9.12 5.43
N PRO A 153 2.70 -9.51 4.19
CA PRO A 153 2.16 -10.69 3.55
C PRO A 153 2.66 -11.99 4.22
N VAL A 154 1.78 -12.96 4.29
CA VAL A 154 2.01 -14.34 4.72
C VAL A 154 1.52 -15.27 3.61
N HIS A 155 2.21 -16.38 3.38
CA HIS A 155 1.81 -17.37 2.39
C HIS A 155 1.57 -18.73 3.03
N LEU A 156 0.45 -19.38 2.65
CA LEU A 156 0.10 -20.74 3.04
C LEU A 156 -0.27 -21.54 1.80
N ALA A 157 0.49 -22.61 1.51
CA ALA A 157 0.17 -23.55 0.45
C ALA A 157 -0.82 -24.61 0.94
N LEU A 158 -1.85 -24.90 0.14
CA LEU A 158 -2.99 -25.73 0.44
C LEU A 158 -3.01 -26.97 -0.48
N PRO A 159 -2.46 -28.13 -0.06
CA PRO A 159 -2.52 -29.34 -0.86
C PRO A 159 -3.94 -29.77 -1.17
N GLU A 160 -4.17 -30.22 -2.40
CA GLU A 160 -5.50 -30.59 -2.91
C GLU A 160 -6.15 -31.70 -2.09
N ASP A 161 -5.38 -32.72 -1.67
CA ASP A 161 -5.86 -33.81 -0.84
C ASP A 161 -6.19 -33.37 0.60
N ILE A 162 -5.49 -32.38 1.15
CA ILE A 162 -5.83 -31.73 2.41
C ILE A 162 -7.19 -31.04 2.30
N LEU A 163 -7.42 -30.21 1.28
CA LEU A 163 -8.70 -29.51 1.10
C LEU A 163 -9.90 -30.45 0.96
N LYS A 164 -9.68 -31.64 0.39
CA LYS A 164 -10.71 -32.67 0.19
C LYS A 164 -10.93 -33.56 1.40
N ALA A 165 -10.04 -33.57 2.38
CA ALA A 165 -10.13 -34.40 3.58
C ALA A 165 -11.36 -34.07 4.42
N SER A 166 -11.79 -35.02 5.25
CA SER A 166 -12.84 -34.81 6.25
C SER A 166 -12.21 -34.55 7.60
N VAL A 167 -12.62 -33.46 8.26
CA VAL A 167 -12.07 -32.99 9.54
C VAL A 167 -13.17 -32.81 10.60
N SER A 168 -12.78 -32.80 11.85
CA SER A 168 -13.66 -32.38 12.94
C SER A 168 -13.82 -30.85 12.91
N PRO A 169 -15.05 -30.31 12.98
CA PRO A 169 -15.22 -28.84 13.02
C PRO A 169 -14.46 -28.20 14.19
N VAL A 170 -13.73 -27.13 13.92
CA VAL A 170 -13.03 -26.33 14.91
C VAL A 170 -13.54 -24.89 14.83
N THR A 171 -13.81 -24.28 16.00
CA THR A 171 -14.17 -22.87 16.10
C THR A 171 -13.09 -22.14 16.86
N HIS A 172 -12.59 -21.03 16.29
CA HIS A 172 -11.63 -20.14 16.91
C HIS A 172 -12.34 -18.97 17.58
N THR A 173 -11.78 -18.47 18.67
CA THR A 173 -12.20 -17.19 19.27
C THR A 173 -11.53 -16.03 18.58
N ASP A 174 -12.03 -14.81 18.77
CA ASP A 174 -11.45 -13.59 18.17
C ASP A 174 -9.96 -13.43 18.54
N GLU A 175 -9.56 -13.84 19.75
CA GLU A 175 -8.17 -13.77 20.21
C GLU A 175 -7.23 -14.62 19.36
N SER A 176 -7.71 -15.70 18.75
CA SER A 176 -6.89 -16.58 17.90
C SER A 176 -6.38 -15.87 16.61
N PHE A 177 -7.04 -14.79 16.21
CA PHE A 177 -6.72 -14.00 15.02
C PHE A 177 -5.95 -12.70 15.35
N LEU A 178 -5.65 -12.47 16.63
CA LEU A 178 -4.91 -11.30 17.08
C LEU A 178 -3.42 -11.62 17.21
N PRO A 179 -2.54 -10.67 16.87
CA PRO A 179 -1.13 -10.81 17.15
C PRO A 179 -0.86 -10.80 18.64
N GLU A 180 0.26 -11.38 19.05
CA GLU A 180 0.77 -11.22 20.41
C GLU A 180 1.01 -9.74 20.72
N ALA A 181 0.51 -9.26 21.85
CA ALA A 181 0.65 -7.86 22.26
C ALA A 181 2.11 -7.53 22.56
N MET A 182 2.59 -6.43 22.00
CA MET A 182 3.93 -5.89 22.24
C MET A 182 3.82 -4.42 22.67
N PRO A 183 3.38 -4.16 23.92
CA PRO A 183 3.17 -2.80 24.40
C PRO A 183 4.49 -2.07 24.64
N LEU A 184 4.49 -0.74 24.52
CA LEU A 184 5.61 0.10 24.94
C LEU A 184 5.74 0.05 26.48
N SER A 185 6.91 -0.36 26.99
CA SER A 185 7.15 -0.42 28.43
C SER A 185 7.22 0.98 29.06
N SER A 186 6.90 1.10 30.35
CA SER A 186 7.04 2.37 31.07
C SER A 186 8.48 2.90 31.12
N ALA A 187 9.47 2.01 31.14
CA ALA A 187 10.87 2.39 31.12
C ALA A 187 11.29 2.96 29.75
N ASP A 188 10.84 2.32 28.66
CA ASP A 188 11.09 2.81 27.30
C ASP A 188 10.37 4.14 27.05
N LEU A 189 9.11 4.25 27.47
CA LEU A 189 8.36 5.51 27.39
C LEU A 189 9.11 6.64 28.12
N HIS A 190 9.57 6.42 29.35
CA HIS A 190 10.32 7.44 30.11
C HIS A 190 11.60 7.85 29.37
N SER A 191 12.35 6.91 28.82
CA SER A 191 13.58 7.18 28.07
C SER A 191 13.30 8.01 26.82
N ILE A 192 12.26 7.68 26.05
CA ILE A 192 11.85 8.40 24.85
C ILE A 192 11.40 9.81 25.20
N LEU A 193 10.54 9.97 26.20
CA LEU A 193 10.06 11.27 26.64
C LEU A 193 11.22 12.15 27.14
N SER A 194 12.19 11.59 27.86
CA SER A 194 13.42 12.29 28.29
C SER A 194 14.28 12.78 27.11
N ILE A 195 14.26 12.08 25.97
CA ILE A 195 14.93 12.54 24.77
C ILE A 195 14.20 13.71 24.13
N LEU A 196 12.87 13.69 24.12
CA LEU A 196 12.04 14.70 23.49
C LEU A 196 11.83 15.95 24.36
N ASP A 197 12.00 15.83 25.69
CA ASP A 197 11.82 16.95 26.61
C ASP A 197 12.91 18.02 26.40
N GLY A 198 12.47 19.29 26.44
CA GLY A 198 13.37 20.42 26.23
C GLY A 198 13.94 20.56 24.81
N ALA A 199 13.40 19.83 23.82
CA ALA A 199 13.79 19.98 22.42
C ALA A 199 13.31 21.31 21.83
N ASP A 200 14.18 22.00 21.10
CA ASP A 200 13.84 23.25 20.38
C ASP A 200 13.16 22.96 19.02
N ALA A 201 13.48 21.83 18.41
CA ALA A 201 12.98 21.43 17.09
C ALA A 201 12.67 19.92 17.00
N PRO A 202 11.78 19.37 17.85
CA PRO A 202 11.44 17.95 17.84
C PRO A 202 10.65 17.56 16.59
N LEU A 203 10.94 16.36 16.07
CA LEU A 203 10.28 15.80 14.88
C LEU A 203 9.93 14.33 15.10
N ILE A 204 8.75 13.92 14.67
CA ILE A 204 8.32 12.51 14.66
C ILE A 204 8.16 12.07 13.21
N LEU A 205 8.83 10.98 12.83
CA LEU A 205 8.71 10.37 11.51
C LEU A 205 8.07 8.99 11.63
N THR A 206 7.09 8.70 10.78
CA THR A 206 6.39 7.42 10.82
C THR A 206 6.46 6.70 9.48
N SER A 207 6.28 5.37 9.51
CA SER A 207 6.11 4.55 8.31
C SER A 207 4.66 4.57 7.79
N SER A 208 4.42 3.87 6.67
CA SER A 208 3.09 3.68 6.09
C SER A 208 2.13 2.90 7.00
N SER A 209 2.62 2.17 8.00
CA SER A 209 1.77 1.45 8.96
C SER A 209 0.88 2.38 9.79
N LEU A 210 1.31 3.64 10.00
CA LEU A 210 0.60 4.66 10.78
C LEU A 210 -0.17 5.68 9.92
N GLN A 211 -0.42 5.39 8.65
CA GLN A 211 -1.22 6.28 7.79
C GLN A 211 -2.64 6.48 8.30
N SER A 212 -3.18 7.70 8.10
CA SER A 212 -4.56 8.05 8.48
C SER A 212 -5.61 7.17 7.80
N ILE A 213 -5.36 6.73 6.57
CA ILE A 213 -6.26 5.83 5.84
C ILE A 213 -6.46 4.47 6.56
N ARG A 214 -5.50 4.05 7.39
CA ARG A 214 -5.55 2.81 8.18
C ARG A 214 -5.96 3.04 9.63
N ASN A 215 -5.53 4.14 10.22
CA ASN A 215 -5.61 4.38 11.66
C ASN A 215 -6.43 5.64 12.02
N GLY A 216 -7.21 6.15 11.07
CA GLY A 216 -8.02 7.35 11.30
C GLY A 216 -7.17 8.56 11.72
N ASP A 217 -7.58 9.25 12.76
CA ASP A 217 -6.91 10.47 13.24
C ASP A 217 -5.75 10.22 14.24
N LEU A 218 -5.24 8.98 14.33
CA LEU A 218 -4.28 8.58 15.37
C LEU A 218 -3.01 9.45 15.36
N THR A 219 -2.41 9.67 14.18
CA THR A 219 -1.21 10.51 14.03
C THR A 219 -1.50 11.98 14.30
N GLU A 220 -2.70 12.48 14.00
CA GLU A 220 -3.13 13.82 14.35
C GLU A 220 -3.34 13.99 15.87
N ARG A 221 -3.90 12.97 16.53
CA ARG A 221 -4.05 12.95 18.00
C ARG A 221 -2.67 12.98 18.67
N LEU A 222 -1.70 12.19 18.16
CA LEU A 222 -0.32 12.24 18.65
C LEU A 222 0.28 13.63 18.46
N MET A 223 0.14 14.20 17.27
CA MET A 223 0.62 15.53 16.93
C MET A 223 0.02 16.62 17.85
N ARG A 224 -1.28 16.55 18.12
CA ARG A 224 -1.96 17.48 19.06
C ARG A 224 -1.55 17.27 20.51
N SER A 225 -1.42 16.00 20.94
CA SER A 225 -1.06 15.65 22.32
C SER A 225 0.35 16.14 22.68
N LEU A 226 1.33 15.90 21.83
CA LEU A 226 2.72 16.32 22.05
C LEU A 226 3.02 17.73 21.51
N ARG A 227 2.17 18.31 20.68
CA ARG A 227 2.42 19.53 19.90
C ARG A 227 3.76 19.44 19.16
N MET A 228 4.04 18.28 18.60
CA MET A 228 5.22 17.99 17.78
C MET A 228 4.79 17.63 16.37
N PRO A 229 5.52 18.06 15.33
CA PRO A 229 5.23 17.64 13.96
C PRO A 229 5.36 16.12 13.81
N VAL A 230 4.35 15.49 13.19
CA VAL A 230 4.36 14.07 12.81
C VAL A 230 4.28 13.98 11.29
N ILE A 231 5.23 13.30 10.67
CA ILE A 231 5.34 13.16 9.20
C ILE A 231 5.34 11.68 8.84
N THR A 232 4.34 11.25 8.08
CA THR A 232 4.26 9.89 7.55
C THR A 232 4.96 9.80 6.20
N MET A 233 5.92 8.90 6.07
CA MET A 233 6.72 8.68 4.87
C MET A 233 6.34 7.36 4.20
N GLN A 234 5.69 7.43 3.06
CA GLN A 234 5.23 6.25 2.31
C GLN A 234 5.77 6.17 0.87
N SER A 235 6.28 7.28 0.36
CA SER A 235 6.72 7.38 -1.03
C SER A 235 8.16 6.88 -1.21
N PRO A 236 8.46 6.15 -2.30
CA PRO A 236 9.82 5.75 -2.64
C PRO A 236 10.74 6.94 -2.96
N ARG A 237 10.18 8.13 -3.12
CA ARG A 237 10.95 9.37 -3.33
C ARG A 237 11.59 9.90 -2.04
N GLY A 238 11.11 9.48 -0.87
CA GLY A 238 11.65 9.85 0.43
C GLY A 238 11.84 11.37 0.58
N LEU A 239 13.10 11.79 0.74
CA LEU A 239 13.49 13.21 0.84
C LEU A 239 13.07 14.09 -0.35
N ASN A 240 12.82 13.50 -1.50
CA ASN A 240 12.42 14.20 -2.73
C ASN A 240 10.91 14.08 -2.99
N ASP A 241 10.13 13.59 -2.01
CA ASP A 241 8.68 13.52 -2.13
C ASP A 241 8.07 14.92 -2.14
N PRO A 242 7.48 15.36 -3.27
CA PRO A 242 6.92 16.71 -3.36
C PRO A 242 5.66 16.86 -2.48
N GLY A 243 5.02 15.76 -2.08
CA GLY A 243 3.91 15.74 -1.14
C GLY A 243 4.32 16.15 0.27
N LEU A 244 5.60 16.01 0.62
CA LEU A 244 6.16 16.35 1.92
C LEU A 244 6.86 17.73 1.94
N GLY A 245 6.60 18.57 0.96
CA GLY A 245 7.09 19.95 0.94
C GLY A 245 8.60 20.04 1.11
N GLN A 246 9.06 20.88 2.03
CA GLN A 246 10.47 21.12 2.32
C GLN A 246 11.05 20.15 3.36
N LEU A 247 10.77 18.85 3.26
CA LEU A 247 11.21 17.84 4.24
C LEU A 247 12.72 17.93 4.54
N LYS A 248 13.57 18.12 3.54
CA LYS A 248 15.03 18.27 3.74
C LYS A 248 15.40 19.43 4.67
N LYS A 249 14.70 20.56 4.55
CA LYS A 249 14.93 21.72 5.45
C LYS A 249 14.45 21.42 6.86
N ILE A 250 13.33 20.70 7.00
CA ILE A 250 12.79 20.30 8.29
C ILE A 250 13.78 19.37 8.99
N LEU A 251 14.28 18.34 8.30
CA LEU A 251 15.26 17.40 8.85
C LEU A 251 16.56 18.06 9.27
N LYS A 252 17.08 19.00 8.45
CA LYS A 252 18.29 19.76 8.79
C LYS A 252 18.14 20.65 10.03
N ALA A 253 16.94 21.08 10.34
CA ALA A 253 16.67 21.94 11.48
C ALA A 253 16.24 21.16 12.75
N ALA A 254 15.85 19.89 12.61
CA ALA A 254 15.43 19.07 13.73
C ALA A 254 16.61 18.74 14.67
N ASP A 255 16.44 18.96 15.98
CA ASP A 255 17.45 18.65 17.01
C ASP A 255 17.20 17.32 17.72
N ARG A 256 15.93 16.85 17.76
CA ARG A 256 15.52 15.56 18.30
C ARG A 256 14.54 14.89 17.34
N ILE A 257 14.75 13.59 17.10
CA ILE A 257 13.88 12.82 16.19
C ILE A 257 13.40 11.57 16.91
N LEU A 258 12.08 11.33 16.84
CA LEU A 258 11.48 10.04 17.15
C LEU A 258 11.07 9.35 15.85
N LEU A 259 11.60 8.15 15.63
CA LEU A 259 11.22 7.26 14.54
C LEU A 259 10.18 6.26 15.08
N LEU A 260 8.96 6.29 14.54
CA LEU A 260 7.90 5.34 14.84
C LEU A 260 7.79 4.34 13.68
N ASP A 261 8.40 3.19 13.84
CA ASP A 261 8.49 2.13 12.84
C ASP A 261 9.01 2.60 11.46
N LYS A 262 9.79 3.69 11.45
CA LYS A 262 10.41 4.23 10.24
C LYS A 262 11.88 3.83 10.18
N ASP A 263 12.23 3.10 9.11
CA ASP A 263 13.61 2.67 8.86
C ASP A 263 14.54 3.85 8.55
N ILE A 264 15.78 3.74 8.98
CA ILE A 264 16.88 4.52 8.43
C ILE A 264 17.32 3.85 7.13
N ASP A 265 16.82 4.34 6.02
CA ASP A 265 17.04 3.79 4.68
C ASP A 265 17.37 4.90 3.66
N TYR A 266 17.37 4.56 2.38
CA TYR A 266 17.62 5.51 1.29
C TYR A 266 16.62 6.68 1.27
N THR A 267 15.40 6.50 1.78
CA THR A 267 14.37 7.55 1.84
C THR A 267 14.71 8.64 2.87
N LEU A 268 15.59 8.33 3.82
CA LEU A 268 16.18 9.26 4.78
C LEU A 268 17.68 9.52 4.53
N GLY A 269 18.16 9.28 3.29
CA GLY A 269 19.56 9.42 2.93
C GLY A 269 20.48 8.51 3.73
N SER A 270 19.98 7.31 4.12
CA SER A 270 20.70 6.34 4.95
C SER A 270 21.24 6.92 6.27
N GLY A 271 20.59 7.97 6.78
CA GLY A 271 20.98 8.63 8.03
C GLY A 271 22.19 9.55 7.93
N ASP A 272 22.54 10.00 6.72
CA ASP A 272 23.63 10.95 6.49
C ASP A 272 23.46 12.21 7.37
N GLU A 273 24.51 12.54 8.14
CA GLU A 273 24.51 13.66 9.08
C GLU A 273 24.34 15.02 8.40
N SER A 274 24.79 15.16 7.15
CA SER A 274 24.55 16.38 6.36
C SER A 274 23.08 16.63 6.03
N ILE A 275 22.25 15.59 6.09
CA ILE A 275 20.80 15.60 5.81
C ILE A 275 20.00 15.63 7.11
N MET A 276 20.39 14.80 8.08
CA MET A 276 19.71 14.60 9.36
C MET A 276 20.72 14.74 10.51
N PRO A 277 21.10 15.96 10.89
CA PRO A 277 22.14 16.24 11.87
C PRO A 277 21.67 16.04 13.33
N ALA A 278 20.41 15.70 13.59
CA ALA A 278 19.89 15.51 14.94
C ALA A 278 20.84 14.67 15.82
N GLU A 279 21.25 15.23 16.95
CA GLU A 279 22.21 14.60 17.85
C GLU A 279 21.60 13.46 18.69
N ARG A 280 20.28 13.49 18.89
CA ARG A 280 19.56 12.51 19.70
C ARG A 280 18.35 11.97 18.93
N ILE A 281 18.40 10.68 18.62
CA ILE A 281 17.35 9.98 17.89
C ILE A 281 16.84 8.84 18.78
N ALA A 282 15.52 8.73 18.92
CA ALA A 282 14.85 7.59 19.50
C ALA A 282 14.15 6.79 18.39
N LEU A 283 14.09 5.46 18.54
CA LEU A 283 13.43 4.55 17.61
C LEU A 283 12.52 3.57 18.36
N ILE A 284 11.25 3.55 18.02
CA ILE A 284 10.33 2.47 18.35
C ILE A 284 10.15 1.65 17.07
N ALA A 285 10.43 0.37 17.12
CA ALA A 285 10.27 -0.52 15.98
C ALA A 285 9.58 -1.82 16.39
N ALA A 286 8.85 -2.41 15.46
CA ALA A 286 8.22 -3.71 15.66
C ALA A 286 9.19 -4.88 15.49
N GLU A 287 10.39 -4.64 14.92
CA GLU A 287 11.39 -5.66 14.58
C GLU A 287 12.77 -5.28 15.11
N ALA A 288 13.47 -6.24 15.71
CA ALA A 288 14.82 -6.03 16.26
C ALA A 288 15.85 -5.65 15.18
N ASP A 289 15.70 -6.18 13.98
CA ASP A 289 16.61 -5.90 12.85
C ASP A 289 16.59 -4.43 12.44
N THR A 290 15.42 -3.75 12.54
CA THR A 290 15.30 -2.32 12.31
C THR A 290 16.14 -1.51 13.29
N ILE A 291 16.13 -1.88 14.58
CA ILE A 291 16.96 -1.24 15.61
C ILE A 291 18.44 -1.50 15.35
N ALA A 292 18.80 -2.75 15.04
CA ALA A 292 20.17 -3.13 14.73
C ALA A 292 20.71 -2.38 13.50
N GLN A 293 19.89 -2.21 12.46
CA GLN A 293 20.25 -1.44 11.27
C GLN A 293 20.46 0.04 11.61
N ALA A 294 19.52 0.67 12.33
CA ALA A 294 19.64 2.05 12.76
C ALA A 294 20.92 2.26 13.60
N SER A 295 21.21 1.36 14.55
CA SER A 295 22.43 1.42 15.38
C SER A 295 23.71 1.41 14.54
N ARG A 296 23.74 0.69 13.42
CA ARG A 296 24.90 0.67 12.50
C ARG A 296 25.01 1.96 11.69
N LEU A 297 23.89 2.46 11.17
CA LEU A 297 23.88 3.57 10.23
C LEU A 297 24.08 4.94 10.90
N ILE A 298 23.51 5.14 12.09
CA ILE A 298 23.56 6.39 12.84
C ILE A 298 24.25 6.23 14.21
N SER A 299 25.30 5.40 14.24
CA SER A 299 26.08 5.12 15.45
C SER A 299 26.42 6.42 16.23
N GLY A 300 26.19 6.41 17.55
CA GLY A 300 26.39 7.56 18.44
C GLY A 300 25.23 8.57 18.49
N ARG A 301 24.33 8.57 17.51
CA ARG A 301 23.14 9.45 17.48
C ARG A 301 21.84 8.71 17.86
N LEU A 302 21.80 7.37 17.77
CA LEU A 302 20.69 6.57 18.30
C LEU A 302 20.81 6.53 19.83
N SER A 303 20.07 7.40 20.50
CA SER A 303 20.07 7.53 21.97
C SER A 303 19.24 6.45 22.66
N TRP A 304 18.21 5.94 22.00
CA TRP A 304 17.34 4.88 22.50
C TRP A 304 16.71 4.09 21.35
N GLY A 305 16.64 2.78 21.48
CA GLY A 305 15.93 1.90 20.57
C GLY A 305 15.18 0.82 21.34
N CYS A 306 13.87 0.66 21.11
CA CYS A 306 13.06 -0.36 21.77
C CYS A 306 12.06 -1.01 20.82
N MET A 307 11.64 -2.22 21.20
CA MET A 307 10.60 -2.97 20.48
C MET A 307 9.24 -2.68 21.09
N ALA A 308 8.31 -2.25 20.26
CA ALA A 308 6.90 -2.17 20.58
C ALA A 308 6.05 -2.15 19.31
N ASP A 309 4.79 -2.54 19.43
CA ASP A 309 3.80 -2.33 18.38
C ASP A 309 3.60 -0.82 18.14
N PRO A 310 3.74 -0.32 16.90
CA PRO A 310 3.71 1.11 16.62
C PRO A 310 2.38 1.78 16.98
N VAL A 311 1.25 1.13 16.76
CA VAL A 311 -0.09 1.67 17.08
C VAL A 311 -0.28 1.76 18.59
N SER A 312 0.06 0.69 19.31
CA SER A 312 0.04 0.64 20.77
C SER A 312 0.96 1.68 21.39
N ALA A 313 2.18 1.85 20.83
CA ALA A 313 3.12 2.86 21.29
C ALA A 313 2.59 4.29 21.11
N VAL A 314 1.90 4.57 20.01
CA VAL A 314 1.26 5.89 19.80
C VAL A 314 0.16 6.14 20.83
N HIS A 315 -0.69 5.17 21.14
CA HIS A 315 -1.68 5.30 22.21
C HIS A 315 -1.02 5.60 23.56
N THR A 316 0.04 4.85 23.91
CA THR A 316 0.79 5.08 25.15
C THR A 316 1.41 6.48 25.21
N LEU A 317 2.01 6.97 24.11
CA LEU A 317 2.55 8.33 24.01
C LEU A 317 1.48 9.41 24.14
N ILE A 318 0.28 9.20 23.62
CA ILE A 318 -0.85 10.13 23.76
C ILE A 318 -1.29 10.22 25.21
N ASP A 319 -1.49 9.06 25.86
CA ASP A 319 -2.13 8.96 27.18
C ASP A 319 -1.17 9.28 28.33
N GLN A 320 0.13 9.02 28.16
CA GLN A 320 1.14 9.07 29.23
C GLN A 320 2.34 9.98 28.88
N ASN A 321 2.11 11.07 28.14
CA ASN A 321 3.20 11.96 27.67
C ASN A 321 3.83 12.84 28.76
N GLY A 322 3.41 12.77 30.01
CA GLY A 322 3.96 13.56 31.11
C GLY A 322 3.78 15.08 30.98
N GLY A 323 2.91 15.53 30.07
CA GLY A 323 2.70 16.96 29.79
C GLY A 323 3.74 17.59 28.87
N ILE A 324 4.64 16.79 28.30
CA ILE A 324 5.68 17.26 27.38
C ILE A 324 5.03 17.82 26.10
N LYS A 325 5.50 19.00 25.66
CA LYS A 325 5.03 19.65 24.45
C LYS A 325 6.16 20.37 23.74
N GLY A 326 6.27 20.14 22.46
CA GLY A 326 7.19 20.85 21.59
C GLY A 326 6.86 22.36 21.46
N PRO A 327 7.82 23.17 20.99
CA PRO A 327 7.63 24.61 20.83
C PRO A 327 6.59 24.95 19.75
N GLN A 328 5.64 25.83 20.06
CA GLN A 328 4.60 26.25 19.11
C GLN A 328 5.19 26.85 17.82
N ARG A 329 6.23 27.67 17.96
CA ARG A 329 6.90 28.30 16.81
C ARG A 329 7.46 27.27 15.83
N TRP A 330 8.06 26.20 16.34
CA TRP A 330 8.58 25.12 15.51
C TRP A 330 7.44 24.36 14.81
N PHE A 331 6.41 24.03 15.56
CA PHE A 331 5.23 23.36 15.01
C PHE A 331 4.63 24.11 13.82
N GLU A 332 4.40 25.41 13.95
CA GLU A 332 3.88 26.26 12.86
C GLU A 332 4.86 26.39 11.70
N THR A 333 6.16 26.45 11.99
CA THR A 333 7.21 26.47 10.95
C THR A 333 7.17 25.22 10.09
N VAL A 334 7.11 24.05 10.73
CA VAL A 334 7.06 22.77 10.00
C VAL A 334 5.75 22.65 9.19
N LYS A 335 4.61 23.02 9.78
CA LYS A 335 3.33 23.05 9.05
C LYS A 335 3.39 23.91 7.79
N LYS A 336 4.02 25.08 7.87
CA LYS A 336 4.23 25.94 6.69
C LYS A 336 5.14 25.26 5.65
N LEU A 337 6.27 24.71 6.07
CA LEU A 337 7.23 24.06 5.18
C LEU A 337 6.66 22.81 4.49
N LEU A 338 5.83 22.01 5.19
CA LEU A 338 5.16 20.85 4.63
C LEU A 338 4.10 21.22 3.58
N ASN A 339 3.52 22.41 3.68
CA ASN A 339 2.52 22.90 2.72
C ASN A 339 3.13 23.63 1.52
N GLU A 340 4.44 23.88 1.51
CA GLU A 340 5.09 24.40 0.31
C GLU A 340 5.02 23.38 -0.82
N ARG A 341 4.56 23.82 -1.98
CA ARG A 341 4.48 22.98 -3.19
C ARG A 341 5.37 23.55 -4.28
N PRO A 342 5.93 22.70 -5.15
CA PRO A 342 6.65 23.18 -6.32
C PRO A 342 5.77 24.10 -7.16
N LYS A 343 6.36 25.17 -7.69
CA LYS A 343 5.64 25.99 -8.67
C LYS A 343 5.54 25.19 -9.98
N PRO A 344 4.38 25.23 -10.62
CA PRO A 344 4.24 24.57 -11.92
C PRO A 344 5.22 25.20 -12.91
N PRO A 345 5.82 24.40 -13.79
CA PRO A 345 6.51 24.95 -14.94
C PRO A 345 5.50 25.72 -15.80
N LYS A 346 5.98 26.71 -16.56
CA LYS A 346 5.12 27.37 -17.53
C LYS A 346 4.67 26.32 -18.56
N SER A 347 3.37 26.07 -18.64
CA SER A 347 2.80 25.23 -19.70
C SER A 347 3.07 25.87 -21.05
N GLY A 348 3.42 25.05 -22.04
CA GLY A 348 3.49 25.45 -23.44
C GLY A 348 2.08 25.55 -24.05
N THR A 349 1.98 25.33 -25.36
CA THR A 349 0.69 25.30 -26.08
C THR A 349 -0.14 24.04 -25.84
N SER A 350 0.48 22.98 -25.28
CA SER A 350 -0.18 21.70 -24.99
C SER A 350 -0.20 21.45 -23.49
N PRO A 351 -1.27 20.82 -22.96
CA PRO A 351 -1.40 20.59 -21.53
C PRO A 351 -0.38 19.57 -21.01
N ILE A 352 -0.02 19.73 -19.74
CA ILE A 352 0.84 18.83 -18.97
C ILE A 352 0.06 18.27 -17.79
N ALA A 353 0.63 17.31 -17.07
CA ALA A 353 -0.02 16.67 -15.91
C ALA A 353 -0.56 17.68 -14.88
N TRP A 354 0.16 18.78 -14.63
CA TRP A 354 -0.27 19.86 -13.74
C TRP A 354 -1.64 20.42 -14.11
N ASP A 355 -1.90 20.70 -15.40
CA ASP A 355 -3.13 21.37 -15.85
C ASP A 355 -4.37 20.50 -15.53
N PHE A 356 -4.26 19.18 -15.74
CA PHE A 356 -5.32 18.23 -15.43
C PHE A 356 -5.53 18.08 -13.92
N LEU A 357 -4.45 17.86 -13.18
CA LEU A 357 -4.50 17.59 -11.73
C LEU A 357 -4.97 18.82 -10.94
N ASN A 358 -4.53 20.02 -11.31
CA ASN A 358 -4.96 21.25 -10.67
C ASN A 358 -6.46 21.53 -10.90
N SER A 359 -6.98 21.22 -12.11
CA SER A 359 -8.40 21.41 -12.41
C SER A 359 -9.30 20.44 -11.65
N ILE A 360 -8.83 19.23 -11.33
CA ILE A 360 -9.60 18.24 -10.56
C ILE A 360 -9.40 18.35 -9.05
N LEU A 361 -8.41 19.08 -8.57
CA LEU A 361 -8.10 19.24 -7.14
C LEU A 361 -9.32 19.58 -6.27
N PRO A 362 -10.23 20.51 -6.65
CA PRO A 362 -11.43 20.80 -5.87
C PRO A 362 -12.37 19.60 -5.70
N LEU A 363 -12.31 18.62 -6.59
CA LEU A 363 -13.14 17.40 -6.55
C LEU A 363 -12.51 16.28 -5.68
N THR A 364 -11.27 16.48 -5.23
CA THR A 364 -10.54 15.52 -4.39
C THR A 364 -10.43 15.96 -2.92
N THR A 365 -11.04 17.09 -2.58
CA THR A 365 -11.04 17.71 -1.24
C THR A 365 -12.46 17.91 -0.73
N GLY A 366 -12.64 18.22 0.55
CA GLY A 366 -13.94 18.47 1.16
C GLY A 366 -14.17 17.65 2.43
N GLU A 367 -15.41 17.61 2.92
CA GLU A 367 -15.76 16.90 4.17
C GLU A 367 -15.72 15.38 4.02
N ASN A 368 -16.05 14.84 2.85
CA ASN A 368 -15.97 13.41 2.54
C ASN A 368 -15.15 13.20 1.26
N PRO A 369 -13.83 13.39 1.32
CA PRO A 369 -13.00 13.31 0.13
C PRO A 369 -12.92 11.87 -0.40
N PRO A 370 -12.78 11.68 -1.72
CA PRO A 370 -12.59 10.36 -2.30
C PRO A 370 -11.32 9.68 -1.79
N LEU A 371 -11.30 8.35 -1.85
CA LEU A 371 -10.06 7.58 -1.75
C LEU A 371 -9.26 7.74 -3.04
N LEU A 372 -7.98 8.08 -2.92
CA LEU A 372 -7.07 8.22 -4.04
C LEU A 372 -6.13 7.01 -4.08
N VAL A 373 -6.02 6.37 -5.23
CA VAL A 373 -5.08 5.27 -5.47
C VAL A 373 -4.13 5.70 -6.58
N VAL A 374 -2.83 5.74 -6.28
CA VAL A 374 -1.84 6.34 -7.17
C VAL A 374 -0.76 5.33 -7.52
N ASP A 375 -0.61 5.06 -8.80
CA ASP A 375 0.43 4.17 -9.31
C ASP A 375 1.82 4.83 -9.26
N GLY A 376 2.83 4.04 -9.53
CA GLY A 376 4.19 4.52 -9.78
C GLY A 376 4.32 5.28 -11.11
N GLY A 377 5.53 5.70 -11.41
CA GLY A 377 5.86 6.42 -12.63
C GLY A 377 5.63 7.94 -12.53
N GLU A 378 5.86 8.62 -13.64
CA GLU A 378 5.93 10.09 -13.67
C GLU A 378 4.59 10.76 -13.36
N PHE A 379 3.47 10.23 -13.90
CA PHE A 379 2.14 10.78 -13.62
C PHE A 379 1.73 10.60 -12.16
N GLY A 380 2.10 9.46 -11.53
CA GLY A 380 1.89 9.25 -10.10
C GLY A 380 2.66 10.25 -9.24
N GLN A 381 3.89 10.59 -9.63
CA GLN A 381 4.70 11.60 -8.96
C GLN A 381 4.08 13.00 -9.08
N TRP A 382 3.56 13.35 -10.25
CA TRP A 382 2.78 14.57 -10.44
C TRP A 382 1.54 14.60 -9.54
N THR A 383 0.81 13.47 -9.47
CA THR A 383 -0.37 13.36 -8.61
C THR A 383 -0.03 13.63 -7.14
N GLN A 384 1.04 13.02 -6.62
CA GLN A 384 1.52 13.25 -5.25
C GLN A 384 1.98 14.70 -5.00
N SER A 385 2.40 15.43 -6.05
CA SER A 385 2.82 16.81 -5.91
C SER A 385 1.66 17.82 -5.86
N VAL A 386 0.51 17.46 -6.41
CA VAL A 386 -0.64 18.37 -6.57
C VAL A 386 -1.78 18.02 -5.61
N LEU A 387 -2.09 16.73 -5.44
CA LEU A 387 -3.24 16.29 -4.66
C LEU A 387 -2.88 16.01 -3.20
N PRO A 388 -3.84 16.14 -2.25
CA PRO A 388 -3.60 15.88 -0.83
C PRO A 388 -3.32 14.40 -0.56
N GLY A 389 -2.31 14.12 0.27
CA GLY A 389 -1.83 12.74 0.54
C GLY A 389 -2.55 11.98 1.64
N GLU A 390 -3.44 12.61 2.42
CA GLU A 390 -4.07 12.01 3.61
C GLU A 390 -4.94 10.79 3.32
N ASN A 391 -5.66 10.83 2.18
CA ASN A 391 -6.54 9.74 1.71
C ASN A 391 -5.96 9.00 0.50
N MET A 392 -4.64 8.88 0.43
CA MET A 392 -3.95 8.37 -0.74
C MET A 392 -3.25 7.05 -0.44
N ILE A 393 -3.56 6.03 -1.23
CA ILE A 393 -2.76 4.82 -1.37
C ILE A 393 -1.75 5.06 -2.48
N ILE A 394 -0.49 4.80 -2.22
CA ILE A 394 0.56 4.76 -3.24
C ILE A 394 1.21 3.38 -3.28
N ASN A 395 1.92 3.07 -4.33
CA ASN A 395 2.56 1.78 -4.56
C ASN A 395 3.73 1.43 -3.60
N GLY A 396 3.94 2.23 -2.55
CA GLY A 396 4.90 1.99 -1.48
C GLY A 396 6.36 2.21 -1.84
N LEU A 397 7.24 1.89 -0.89
CA LEU A 397 8.68 2.17 -0.97
C LEU A 397 9.41 1.39 -2.07
N SER A 398 8.85 0.29 -2.54
CA SER A 398 9.44 -0.55 -3.60
C SER A 398 9.49 0.14 -4.98
N GLY A 399 8.66 1.17 -5.19
CA GLY A 399 8.49 1.79 -6.51
C GLY A 399 7.82 0.89 -7.55
N ALA A 400 7.07 -0.12 -7.13
CA ALA A 400 6.33 -1.00 -8.05
C ALA A 400 5.29 -0.23 -8.88
N ILE A 401 4.95 -0.75 -10.03
CA ILE A 401 4.00 -0.17 -10.99
C ILE A 401 2.93 -1.19 -11.38
N GLY A 402 1.78 -0.71 -11.88
CA GLY A 402 0.70 -1.55 -12.42
C GLY A 402 -0.31 -2.04 -11.39
N GLY A 403 -0.19 -1.64 -10.11
CA GLY A 403 -1.09 -2.05 -9.03
C GLY A 403 -2.34 -1.19 -8.85
N ALA A 404 -2.37 0.05 -9.36
CA ALA A 404 -3.43 1.01 -8.99
C ALA A 404 -4.84 0.58 -9.41
N ILE A 405 -5.02 -0.04 -10.57
CA ILE A 405 -6.35 -0.50 -11.01
C ILE A 405 -6.91 -1.54 -10.04
N PRO A 406 -6.22 -2.68 -9.79
CA PRO A 406 -6.75 -3.67 -8.86
C PRO A 406 -6.80 -3.17 -7.40
N GLN A 407 -5.84 -2.36 -6.93
CA GLN A 407 -5.92 -1.74 -5.59
C GLN A 407 -7.17 -0.86 -5.44
N ALA A 408 -7.55 -0.10 -6.48
CA ALA A 408 -8.77 0.71 -6.46
C ALA A 408 -10.03 -0.15 -6.36
N ILE A 409 -10.05 -1.32 -6.99
CA ILE A 409 -11.16 -2.29 -6.88
C ILE A 409 -11.27 -2.78 -5.44
N GLY A 410 -10.17 -3.23 -4.84
CA GLY A 410 -10.14 -3.67 -3.45
C GLY A 410 -10.57 -2.57 -2.48
N ALA A 411 -10.07 -1.34 -2.66
CA ALA A 411 -10.44 -0.17 -1.85
C ALA A 411 -11.93 0.19 -1.96
N ALA A 412 -12.51 0.11 -3.16
CA ALA A 412 -13.94 0.37 -3.39
C ALA A 412 -14.82 -0.69 -2.74
N MET A 413 -14.40 -1.95 -2.76
CA MET A 413 -15.12 -3.03 -2.10
C MET A 413 -15.10 -2.90 -0.57
N ALA A 414 -13.98 -2.48 0.00
CA ALA A 414 -13.86 -2.20 1.43
C ALA A 414 -14.67 -0.97 1.88
N ASN A 415 -14.93 -0.02 0.97
CA ASN A 415 -15.56 1.27 1.26
C ASN A 415 -16.69 1.60 0.26
N PRO A 416 -17.81 0.86 0.25
CA PRO A 416 -18.84 0.99 -0.77
C PRO A 416 -19.56 2.35 -0.77
N SER A 417 -19.49 3.11 0.33
CA SER A 417 -20.09 4.45 0.44
C SER A 417 -19.15 5.59 0.07
N ARG A 418 -17.88 5.31 -0.26
CA ARG A 418 -16.86 6.32 -0.52
C ARG A 418 -16.37 6.24 -1.96
N PRO A 419 -16.37 7.35 -2.72
CA PRO A 419 -15.84 7.36 -4.08
C PRO A 419 -14.34 6.99 -4.11
N VAL A 420 -13.92 6.27 -5.16
CA VAL A 420 -12.52 5.91 -5.40
C VAL A 420 -12.07 6.48 -6.74
N ILE A 421 -10.92 7.14 -6.74
CA ILE A 421 -10.26 7.67 -7.95
C ILE A 421 -8.86 7.07 -8.03
N ALA A 422 -8.56 6.39 -9.13
CA ALA A 422 -7.24 5.83 -9.38
C ALA A 422 -6.48 6.65 -10.44
N PHE A 423 -5.20 6.90 -10.21
CA PHE A 423 -4.31 7.68 -11.06
C PHE A 423 -3.15 6.82 -11.54
N MET A 424 -2.91 6.79 -12.83
CA MET A 424 -1.83 6.01 -13.45
C MET A 424 -1.36 6.62 -14.76
N GLY A 425 -0.11 6.40 -15.12
CA GLY A 425 0.38 6.67 -16.47
C GLY A 425 -0.17 5.65 -17.47
N ASP A 426 -0.11 5.96 -18.73
CA ASP A 426 -0.51 5.08 -19.82
C ASP A 426 0.32 3.77 -19.85
N GLY A 427 1.62 3.85 -19.59
CA GLY A 427 2.47 2.67 -19.46
C GLY A 427 2.01 1.74 -18.32
N THR A 428 1.79 2.29 -17.12
CA THR A 428 1.39 1.50 -15.95
C THR A 428 -0.03 0.96 -16.06
N ALA A 429 -0.93 1.67 -16.74
CA ALA A 429 -2.29 1.20 -17.04
C ALA A 429 -2.27 -0.13 -17.81
N GLY A 430 -1.29 -0.33 -18.71
CA GLY A 430 -1.16 -1.53 -19.52
C GLY A 430 -0.96 -2.83 -18.71
N PHE A 431 -0.44 -2.75 -17.47
CA PHE A 431 -0.19 -3.94 -16.63
C PHE A 431 -1.46 -4.68 -16.21
N SER A 432 -2.50 -3.94 -15.87
CA SER A 432 -3.72 -4.50 -15.26
C SER A 432 -5.01 -3.94 -15.87
N PHE A 433 -4.95 -3.40 -17.09
CA PHE A 433 -6.09 -2.74 -17.73
C PHE A 433 -7.32 -3.63 -17.85
N MET A 434 -7.12 -4.95 -18.02
CA MET A 434 -8.22 -5.91 -18.10
C MET A 434 -9.07 -5.98 -16.82
N GLU A 435 -8.55 -5.52 -15.67
CA GLU A 435 -9.31 -5.45 -14.43
C GLU A 435 -10.37 -4.33 -14.43
N ILE A 436 -10.38 -3.44 -15.44
CA ILE A 436 -11.50 -2.53 -15.69
C ILE A 436 -12.80 -3.33 -15.91
N GLU A 437 -12.72 -4.50 -16.57
CA GLU A 437 -13.85 -5.43 -16.69
C GLU A 437 -14.31 -5.93 -15.31
N THR A 438 -13.37 -6.26 -14.44
CA THR A 438 -13.68 -6.69 -13.07
C THR A 438 -14.43 -5.60 -12.29
N ALA A 439 -13.95 -4.35 -12.33
CA ALA A 439 -14.62 -3.21 -11.71
C ALA A 439 -16.05 -3.01 -12.26
N ARG A 440 -16.20 -3.08 -13.59
CA ARG A 440 -17.48 -2.92 -14.28
C ARG A 440 -18.43 -4.08 -13.99
N ARG A 441 -17.96 -5.33 -13.96
CA ARG A 441 -18.74 -6.54 -13.67
C ARG A 441 -19.30 -6.53 -12.25
N LEU A 442 -18.58 -5.90 -11.32
CA LEU A 442 -18.98 -5.71 -9.92
C LEU A 442 -19.75 -4.41 -9.70
N ASP A 443 -20.09 -3.66 -10.76
CA ASP A 443 -20.78 -2.37 -10.71
C ASP A 443 -20.15 -1.34 -9.76
N LEU A 444 -18.80 -1.35 -9.66
CA LEU A 444 -18.07 -0.44 -8.77
C LEU A 444 -17.92 0.95 -9.39
N PRO A 445 -18.33 2.02 -8.68
CA PRO A 445 -18.28 3.40 -9.17
C PRO A 445 -16.87 4.01 -9.06
N ILE A 446 -15.89 3.41 -9.73
CA ILE A 446 -14.49 3.85 -9.71
C ILE A 446 -14.20 4.73 -10.92
N THR A 447 -13.47 5.83 -10.70
CA THR A 447 -12.92 6.64 -11.78
C THR A 447 -11.43 6.37 -11.93
N PHE A 448 -11.01 5.90 -13.10
CA PHE A 448 -9.62 5.69 -13.48
C PHE A 448 -9.16 6.85 -14.36
N ILE A 449 -8.13 7.59 -13.92
CA ILE A 449 -7.55 8.73 -14.64
C ILE A 449 -6.19 8.30 -15.17
N ILE A 450 -6.05 8.29 -16.48
CA ILE A 450 -4.84 7.90 -17.18
C ILE A 450 -4.15 9.15 -17.71
N GLY A 451 -2.96 9.45 -17.19
CA GLY A 451 -2.08 10.46 -17.74
C GLY A 451 -1.34 9.88 -18.95
N ASN A 452 -1.81 10.20 -20.14
CA ASN A 452 -1.34 9.61 -21.39
C ASN A 452 -0.39 10.58 -22.10
N ASP A 453 0.91 10.38 -21.90
CA ASP A 453 2.00 11.10 -22.57
C ASP A 453 2.76 10.21 -23.58
N GLN A 454 2.23 9.01 -23.86
CA GLN A 454 2.71 8.04 -24.87
C GLN A 454 4.13 7.57 -24.60
N ARG A 455 4.52 7.44 -23.31
CA ARG A 455 5.86 7.04 -22.93
C ARG A 455 5.97 6.47 -21.52
N TRP A 456 7.03 5.75 -21.28
CA TRP A 456 7.52 5.47 -19.94
C TRP A 456 8.24 6.72 -19.41
N GLY A 457 7.45 7.69 -18.89
CA GLY A 457 7.92 9.04 -18.61
C GLY A 457 9.13 9.08 -17.66
N ALA A 458 9.10 8.33 -16.57
CA ALA A 458 10.22 8.30 -15.61
C ALA A 458 11.52 7.79 -16.24
N GLU A 459 11.45 6.74 -17.06
CA GLU A 459 12.61 6.15 -17.75
C GLU A 459 13.16 7.08 -18.83
N VAL A 460 12.29 7.75 -19.58
CA VAL A 460 12.70 8.77 -20.57
C VAL A 460 13.46 9.89 -19.88
N GLU A 461 12.94 10.42 -18.77
CA GLU A 461 13.59 11.52 -18.03
C GLU A 461 14.93 11.08 -17.42
N ILE A 462 15.04 9.83 -16.94
CA ILE A 462 16.31 9.26 -16.47
C ILE A 462 17.33 9.16 -17.61
N GLN A 463 16.91 8.68 -18.78
CA GLN A 463 17.81 8.56 -19.96
C GLN A 463 18.27 9.93 -20.44
N ILE A 464 17.35 10.90 -20.56
CA ILE A 464 17.68 12.26 -20.98
C ILE A 464 18.69 12.90 -20.01
N ARG A 465 18.43 12.81 -18.71
CA ARG A 465 19.30 13.39 -17.68
C ARG A 465 20.70 12.78 -17.66
N ASN A 466 20.79 11.45 -17.82
CA ASN A 466 22.06 10.74 -17.66
C ASN A 466 22.87 10.62 -18.96
N TYR A 467 22.19 10.60 -20.11
CA TYR A 467 22.83 10.27 -21.39
C TYR A 467 22.52 11.27 -22.51
N GLY A 468 21.61 12.21 -22.32
CA GLY A 468 21.17 13.18 -23.32
C GLY A 468 19.97 12.71 -24.14
N ALA A 469 19.19 13.67 -24.65
CA ALA A 469 17.94 13.42 -25.35
C ALA A 469 18.10 12.53 -26.61
N ASP A 470 19.19 12.70 -27.35
CA ASP A 470 19.48 11.95 -28.57
C ASP A 470 19.75 10.46 -28.31
N ARG A 471 19.96 10.07 -27.05
CA ARG A 471 20.25 8.70 -26.65
C ARG A 471 19.08 7.96 -26.00
N ALA A 472 17.97 8.64 -25.71
CA ALA A 472 16.79 8.02 -25.15
C ALA A 472 16.17 7.01 -26.16
N ARG A 473 15.91 5.76 -25.74
CA ARG A 473 15.44 4.66 -26.59
C ARG A 473 14.52 3.70 -25.82
N GLY A 474 13.58 3.08 -26.55
CA GLY A 474 12.78 1.96 -26.04
C GLY A 474 11.72 2.32 -25.01
N CYS A 475 11.43 3.61 -24.81
CA CYS A 475 10.51 4.08 -23.76
C CYS A 475 9.30 4.85 -24.32
N TRP A 476 9.08 4.85 -25.61
CA TRP A 476 7.90 5.45 -26.24
C TRP A 476 6.82 4.40 -26.51
N LEU A 477 5.58 4.77 -26.27
CA LEU A 477 4.38 3.99 -26.55
C LEU A 477 3.69 4.52 -27.81
N ASP A 478 2.71 3.76 -28.32
CA ASP A 478 1.98 4.12 -29.53
C ASP A 478 0.97 5.25 -29.28
N ASP A 479 1.03 6.30 -30.09
CA ASP A 479 0.14 7.46 -30.05
C ASP A 479 -1.32 7.16 -30.45
N LYS A 480 -1.57 5.98 -31.02
CA LYS A 480 -2.90 5.52 -31.44
C LYS A 480 -3.65 4.74 -30.38
N THR A 481 -2.99 4.40 -29.26
CA THR A 481 -3.65 3.65 -28.18
C THR A 481 -4.71 4.50 -27.50
N SER A 482 -5.97 4.06 -27.58
CA SER A 482 -7.15 4.75 -27.04
C SER A 482 -7.69 4.02 -25.80
N TYR A 483 -7.23 4.37 -24.62
CA TYR A 483 -7.66 3.74 -23.35
C TYR A 483 -9.14 3.95 -23.06
N ASP A 484 -9.71 5.07 -23.47
CA ASP A 484 -11.13 5.36 -23.40
C ASP A 484 -11.97 4.38 -24.25
N LYS A 485 -11.54 4.08 -25.47
CA LYS A 485 -12.21 3.10 -26.34
C LYS A 485 -12.03 1.68 -25.83
N MET A 486 -10.85 1.33 -25.30
CA MET A 486 -10.64 0.05 -24.65
C MET A 486 -11.59 -0.14 -23.46
N ALA A 487 -11.75 0.88 -22.62
CA ALA A 487 -12.71 0.85 -21.51
C ALA A 487 -14.15 0.64 -22.00
N GLN A 488 -14.56 1.34 -23.08
CA GLN A 488 -15.88 1.16 -23.70
C GLN A 488 -16.08 -0.28 -24.21
N ALA A 489 -15.06 -0.88 -24.82
CA ALA A 489 -15.10 -2.27 -25.26
C ALA A 489 -15.24 -3.27 -24.09
N LEU A 490 -14.75 -2.93 -22.90
CA LEU A 490 -14.94 -3.68 -21.65
C LEU A 490 -16.28 -3.37 -20.95
N GLY A 491 -17.11 -2.50 -21.52
CA GLY A 491 -18.43 -2.12 -21.00
C GLY A 491 -18.41 -1.00 -19.96
N ALA A 492 -17.26 -0.39 -19.68
CA ALA A 492 -17.14 0.79 -18.83
C ALA A 492 -17.41 2.09 -19.62
N LYS A 493 -17.48 3.23 -18.92
CA LYS A 493 -17.51 4.54 -19.59
C LYS A 493 -16.09 4.95 -19.94
N GLY A 494 -15.87 5.43 -21.16
CA GLY A 494 -14.57 5.94 -21.60
C GLY A 494 -14.71 7.36 -22.12
N VAL A 495 -13.85 8.27 -21.66
CA VAL A 495 -13.84 9.70 -22.01
C VAL A 495 -12.41 10.14 -22.33
N VAL A 496 -12.22 10.90 -23.38
CA VAL A 496 -10.96 11.60 -23.66
C VAL A 496 -11.04 13.01 -23.08
N ALA A 497 -10.01 13.45 -22.38
CA ALA A 497 -9.82 14.83 -21.95
C ALA A 497 -8.54 15.40 -22.58
N ARG A 498 -8.66 16.58 -23.20
CA ARG A 498 -7.55 17.32 -23.81
C ARG A 498 -7.21 18.59 -23.06
N THR A 499 -8.04 18.94 -22.06
CA THR A 499 -7.83 20.09 -21.19
C THR A 499 -8.17 19.72 -19.74
N GLY A 500 -7.66 20.51 -18.79
CA GLY A 500 -8.02 20.36 -17.38
C GLY A 500 -9.52 20.49 -17.13
N ASP A 501 -10.19 21.44 -17.80
CA ASP A 501 -11.64 21.67 -17.68
C ASP A 501 -12.44 20.46 -18.17
N GLU A 502 -12.04 19.83 -19.29
CA GLU A 502 -12.65 18.60 -19.78
C GLU A 502 -12.49 17.46 -18.77
N ALA A 503 -11.30 17.32 -18.16
CA ALA A 503 -11.06 16.32 -17.14
C ALA A 503 -11.89 16.56 -15.87
N ALA A 504 -11.99 17.80 -15.41
CA ALA A 504 -12.81 18.17 -14.25
C ALA A 504 -14.31 17.92 -14.51
N ALA A 505 -14.80 18.25 -15.69
CA ALA A 505 -16.19 17.98 -16.10
C ALA A 505 -16.46 16.47 -16.17
N ALA A 506 -15.54 15.68 -16.75
CA ALA A 506 -15.65 14.23 -16.84
C ALA A 506 -15.63 13.58 -15.46
N LEU A 507 -14.71 13.98 -14.57
CA LEU A 507 -14.62 13.48 -13.19
C LEU A 507 -15.89 13.83 -12.41
N SER A 508 -16.35 15.08 -12.46
CA SER A 508 -17.58 15.51 -11.78
C SER A 508 -18.80 14.70 -12.25
N LYS A 509 -18.88 14.38 -13.55
CA LYS A 509 -19.93 13.51 -14.09
C LYS A 509 -19.78 12.07 -13.61
N SER A 510 -18.56 11.53 -13.59
CA SER A 510 -18.27 10.17 -13.13
C SER A 510 -18.69 9.97 -11.67
N LEU A 511 -18.28 10.87 -10.77
CA LEU A 511 -18.60 10.83 -9.34
C LEU A 511 -20.12 10.82 -9.05
N ARG A 512 -20.94 11.39 -9.96
CA ARG A 512 -22.40 11.38 -9.84
C ARG A 512 -23.08 10.22 -10.55
N SER A 513 -22.39 9.55 -11.46
CA SER A 513 -23.04 8.57 -12.37
C SER A 513 -23.19 7.18 -11.76
N GLY A 514 -22.39 6.84 -10.74
CA GLY A 514 -22.34 5.49 -10.17
C GLY A 514 -21.76 4.43 -11.11
N HIS A 515 -21.00 4.80 -12.15
CA HIS A 515 -20.45 3.87 -13.13
C HIS A 515 -18.93 3.87 -13.15
N THR A 516 -18.35 2.69 -13.40
CA THR A 516 -16.93 2.55 -13.71
C THR A 516 -16.59 3.42 -14.93
N THR A 517 -15.64 4.35 -14.77
CA THR A 517 -15.30 5.34 -15.80
C THR A 517 -13.76 5.42 -15.97
N VAL A 518 -13.30 5.46 -17.21
CA VAL A 518 -11.90 5.76 -17.57
C VAL A 518 -11.83 7.12 -18.24
N ILE A 519 -11.00 8.01 -17.71
CA ILE A 519 -10.69 9.33 -18.29
C ILE A 519 -9.28 9.28 -18.84
N ASN A 520 -9.15 9.29 -20.16
CA ASN A 520 -7.87 9.29 -20.88
C ASN A 520 -7.43 10.75 -21.10
N CYS A 521 -6.49 11.24 -20.28
CA CYS A 521 -5.97 12.60 -20.35
C CYS A 521 -4.77 12.68 -21.30
N LEU A 522 -4.95 13.23 -22.49
CA LEU A 522 -3.89 13.40 -23.48
C LEU A 522 -3.01 14.60 -23.11
N MET A 523 -1.73 14.37 -22.85
CA MET A 523 -0.82 15.39 -22.33
C MET A 523 0.57 15.31 -22.92
N ASN A 524 1.33 16.39 -22.79
CA ASN A 524 2.76 16.37 -23.02
C ASN A 524 3.47 15.84 -21.77
N GLY A 525 4.43 14.95 -21.97
CA GLY A 525 5.28 14.47 -20.91
C GLY A 525 6.24 15.56 -20.41
N MET A 526 6.36 15.64 -19.09
CA MET A 526 7.26 16.56 -18.39
C MET A 526 7.68 15.93 -17.06
N PRO A 527 8.95 16.08 -16.63
CA PRO A 527 9.39 15.56 -15.35
C PRO A 527 8.61 16.19 -14.19
N ALA A 528 8.20 15.34 -13.24
CA ALA A 528 7.54 15.80 -12.03
C ALA A 528 8.51 16.65 -11.19
N PRO A 529 8.01 17.71 -10.54
CA PRO A 529 8.87 18.61 -9.79
C PRO A 529 9.47 17.94 -8.57
N THR A 530 10.68 18.37 -8.19
CA THR A 530 11.28 18.09 -6.90
C THR A 530 11.48 19.40 -6.15
N LEU A 531 11.21 19.41 -4.86
CA LEU A 531 11.65 20.50 -3.99
C LEU A 531 13.08 20.17 -3.59
N GLY A 532 14.05 20.86 -4.18
CA GLY A 532 15.49 20.67 -4.04
C GLY A 532 16.03 20.88 -2.63
#